data_bb5535e9f6ad52ce63ea98fc1785c551
#
_entry.id   bb5535e9f6ad52ce63ea98fc1785c551
#
_cell.length_a   1.000
_cell.length_b   1.000
_cell.length_c   1.000
_cell.angle_alpha   90.00
_cell.angle_beta   90.00
_cell.angle_gamma   90.00
#
_symmetry.space_group_name_H-M   'P 1'
#
loop_
_entity.id
_entity.type
_entity.pdbx_description
1 polymer ?
#
loop_
_entity_poly.entity_id
_entity_poly.type
_entity_poly.pdbx_seq_one_letter_code
_entity_poly.pdbx_strand_id
1 'polypeptide(L)'
;MGKYVQWITHKSKKILFLNAKGLREAEYMVAQEELKQELLKERKGALVLVDATGTEMTTKTTNKAKEVAAATKSEGIPDGPSVVVGLTGLQKAVAQLFGRGVHFSGTLEEAKDWLVKEDDKRR
;
A
#
# COMPACT_ATOMS: atom_id res chain seq x y z
N MET A 1 9.94 -10.26 -9.13
CA MET A 1 8.78 -9.53 -8.63
C MET A 1 7.49 -10.28 -8.89
N GLY A 2 6.48 -10.02 -8.09
CA GLY A 2 5.21 -10.69 -8.21
C GLY A 2 4.35 -10.15 -9.34
N LYS A 3 3.19 -10.74 -9.49
CA LYS A 3 2.24 -10.39 -10.54
C LYS A 3 1.57 -9.03 -10.32
N TYR A 4 1.35 -8.65 -9.05
CA TYR A 4 0.57 -7.47 -8.69
C TYR A 4 1.41 -6.32 -8.14
N VAL A 5 2.62 -6.58 -7.74
CA VAL A 5 3.48 -5.61 -7.07
C VAL A 5 4.72 -5.34 -7.90
N GLN A 6 5.05 -4.06 -8.09
CA GLN A 6 6.25 -3.68 -8.83
C GLN A 6 6.81 -2.36 -8.29
N TRP A 7 8.09 -2.15 -8.52
CA TRP A 7 8.72 -0.86 -8.22
C TRP A 7 8.53 0.08 -9.39
N ILE A 8 8.11 1.30 -9.09
CA ILE A 8 8.01 2.37 -10.09
C ILE A 8 8.85 3.55 -9.60
N THR A 9 9.15 4.48 -10.52
CA THR A 9 9.90 5.68 -10.19
C THR A 9 9.07 6.92 -10.50
N HIS A 10 9.04 7.87 -9.58
CA HIS A 10 8.34 9.14 -9.78
C HIS A 10 9.19 10.26 -9.16
N LYS A 11 9.56 11.25 -9.97
CA LYS A 11 10.40 12.37 -9.53
C LYS A 11 11.66 11.89 -8.80
N SER A 12 12.32 10.89 -9.37
CA SER A 12 13.56 10.28 -8.88
C SER A 12 13.40 9.46 -7.59
N LYS A 13 12.17 9.23 -7.13
CA LYS A 13 11.90 8.41 -5.94
C LYS A 13 11.34 7.07 -6.36
N LYS A 14 11.77 6.01 -5.67
CA LYS A 14 11.21 4.66 -5.87
C LYS A 14 9.95 4.49 -5.04
N ILE A 15 8.92 3.98 -5.67
CA ILE A 15 7.62 3.71 -5.04
C ILE A 15 7.28 2.25 -5.27
N LEU A 16 6.90 1.55 -4.21
CA LEU A 16 6.41 0.18 -4.32
C LEU A 16 4.92 0.25 -4.62
N PHE A 17 4.56 -0.17 -5.83
CA PHE A 17 3.20 -0.07 -6.34
C PHE A 17 2.49 -1.42 -6.32
N LEU A 18 1.35 -1.47 -5.61
CA LEU A 18 0.46 -2.62 -5.64
C LEU A 18 -0.75 -2.26 -6.50
N ASN A 19 -0.90 -2.92 -7.63
CA ASN A 19 -2.04 -2.72 -8.51
C ASN A 19 -3.13 -3.72 -8.17
N ALA A 20 -4.10 -3.29 -7.35
CA ALA A 20 -5.21 -4.13 -6.92
C ALA A 20 -6.50 -3.81 -7.68
N LYS A 21 -6.43 -2.98 -8.72
CA LYS A 21 -7.61 -2.55 -9.47
C LYS A 21 -8.44 -3.74 -9.96
N GLY A 22 -9.70 -3.80 -9.52
CA GLY A 22 -10.64 -4.83 -9.93
C GLY A 22 -10.39 -6.23 -9.38
N LEU A 23 -9.45 -6.39 -8.45
CA LEU A 23 -9.15 -7.71 -7.92
C LEU A 23 -10.26 -8.23 -7.01
N ARG A 24 -10.54 -9.53 -7.10
CA ARG A 24 -11.41 -10.23 -6.18
C ARG A 24 -10.65 -10.60 -4.92
N GLU A 25 -11.38 -11.06 -3.90
CA GLU A 25 -10.81 -11.40 -2.59
C GLU A 25 -9.56 -12.28 -2.70
N ALA A 26 -9.65 -13.41 -3.42
CA ALA A 26 -8.55 -14.35 -3.51
C ALA A 26 -7.30 -13.72 -4.15
N GLU A 27 -7.49 -12.96 -5.21
CA GLU A 27 -6.39 -12.28 -5.90
C GLU A 27 -5.77 -11.18 -5.04
N TYR A 28 -6.62 -10.44 -4.33
CA TYR A 28 -6.13 -9.37 -3.45
C TYR A 28 -5.33 -9.95 -2.28
N MET A 29 -5.74 -11.12 -1.77
CA MET A 29 -4.95 -11.82 -0.75
C MET A 29 -3.54 -12.13 -1.24
N VAL A 30 -3.43 -12.61 -2.49
CA VAL A 30 -2.14 -12.89 -3.12
C VAL A 30 -1.33 -11.61 -3.30
N ALA A 31 -1.99 -10.55 -3.78
CA ALA A 31 -1.32 -9.25 -3.99
C ALA A 31 -0.74 -8.70 -2.70
N GLN A 32 -1.47 -8.81 -1.60
CA GLN A 32 -0.99 -8.35 -0.29
C GLN A 32 0.18 -9.20 0.21
N GLU A 33 0.18 -10.49 -0.05
CA GLU A 33 1.31 -11.35 0.30
C GLU A 33 2.55 -10.94 -0.49
N GLU A 34 2.40 -10.61 -1.78
CA GLU A 34 3.51 -10.11 -2.60
C GLU A 34 4.06 -8.81 -2.03
N LEU A 35 3.18 -7.91 -1.61
CA LEU A 35 3.59 -6.66 -0.97
C LEU A 35 4.40 -6.93 0.29
N LYS A 36 3.91 -7.83 1.14
CA LYS A 36 4.61 -8.21 2.37
C LYS A 36 6.02 -8.72 2.07
N GLN A 37 6.15 -9.65 1.12
CA GLN A 37 7.44 -10.22 0.78
C GLN A 37 8.42 -9.17 0.27
N GLU A 38 7.95 -8.24 -0.56
CA GLU A 38 8.78 -7.18 -1.09
C GLU A 38 9.24 -6.21 0.01
N LEU A 39 8.35 -5.86 0.94
CA LEU A 39 8.69 -5.00 2.07
C LEU A 39 9.71 -5.67 2.98
N LEU A 40 9.54 -6.96 3.27
CA LEU A 40 10.49 -7.72 4.08
C LEU A 40 11.86 -7.82 3.41
N LYS A 41 11.88 -7.94 2.10
CA LYS A 41 13.11 -8.02 1.32
C LYS A 41 13.85 -6.69 1.30
N GLU A 42 13.14 -5.59 1.14
CA GLU A 42 13.72 -4.24 1.08
C GLU A 42 14.31 -3.79 2.41
N ARG A 43 13.61 -4.05 3.51
CA ARG A 43 14.01 -3.79 4.91
C ARG A 43 14.26 -2.33 5.31
N LYS A 44 14.25 -1.39 4.38
CA LYS A 44 14.55 0.04 4.63
C LYS A 44 13.30 0.90 4.80
N GLY A 45 12.13 0.30 4.70
CA GLY A 45 10.89 1.05 4.55
C GLY A 45 10.75 1.50 3.10
N ALA A 46 9.52 1.70 2.66
CA ALA A 46 9.24 2.05 1.29
C ALA A 46 8.09 3.04 1.21
N LEU A 47 8.09 3.85 0.15
CA LEU A 47 6.90 4.59 -0.24
C LEU A 47 5.97 3.58 -0.88
N VAL A 48 4.74 3.45 -0.39
CA VAL A 48 3.78 2.45 -0.86
C VAL A 48 2.58 3.11 -1.50
N LEU A 49 2.25 2.69 -2.70
CA LEU A 49 1.09 3.15 -3.45
C LEU A 49 0.21 1.96 -3.78
N VAL A 50 -1.06 2.02 -3.38
CA VAL A 50 -2.03 0.96 -3.67
C VAL A 50 -3.16 1.53 -4.51
N ASP A 51 -3.40 0.94 -5.69
CA ASP A 51 -4.58 1.25 -6.48
C ASP A 51 -5.65 0.22 -6.12
N ALA A 52 -6.64 0.64 -5.33
CA ALA A 52 -7.71 -0.22 -4.85
C ALA A 52 -9.04 0.04 -5.58
N THR A 53 -8.99 0.66 -6.75
CA THR A 53 -10.19 0.96 -7.53
C THR A 53 -10.91 -0.34 -7.89
N GLY A 54 -12.17 -0.48 -7.45
CA GLY A 54 -12.98 -1.67 -7.75
C GLY A 54 -12.49 -2.95 -7.09
N THR A 55 -11.59 -2.86 -6.13
CA THR A 55 -11.08 -4.04 -5.40
C THR A 55 -12.14 -4.56 -4.45
N GLU A 56 -12.30 -5.87 -4.39
CA GLU A 56 -13.18 -6.51 -3.43
C GLU A 56 -12.53 -6.50 -2.04
N MET A 57 -13.10 -5.72 -1.13
CA MET A 57 -12.61 -5.63 0.25
C MET A 57 -13.52 -6.39 1.19
N THR A 58 -12.96 -7.35 1.90
CA THR A 58 -13.69 -8.23 2.81
C THR A 58 -12.99 -8.28 4.16
N THR A 59 -13.60 -8.94 5.15
CA THR A 59 -12.96 -9.17 6.44
C THR A 59 -11.62 -9.90 6.27
N LYS A 60 -11.58 -10.86 5.35
CA LYS A 60 -10.35 -11.61 5.05
C LYS A 60 -9.23 -10.71 4.54
N THR A 61 -9.54 -9.86 3.55
CA THR A 61 -8.53 -8.96 2.97
C THR A 61 -8.11 -7.90 3.99
N THR A 62 -9.04 -7.47 4.83
CA THR A 62 -8.78 -6.53 5.92
C THR A 62 -7.80 -7.14 6.93
N ASN A 63 -8.05 -8.39 7.34
CA ASN A 63 -7.16 -9.08 8.26
C ASN A 63 -5.79 -9.33 7.65
N LYS A 64 -5.74 -9.60 6.34
CA LYS A 64 -4.46 -9.77 5.65
C LYS A 64 -3.64 -8.48 5.67
N ALA A 65 -4.27 -7.34 5.46
CA ALA A 65 -3.58 -6.05 5.52
C ALA A 65 -2.98 -5.81 6.93
N LYS A 66 -3.73 -6.17 7.98
CA LYS A 66 -3.23 -6.08 9.34
C LYS A 66 -2.04 -7.01 9.56
N GLU A 67 -2.10 -8.22 9.01
CA GLU A 67 -1.01 -9.18 9.08
C GLU A 67 0.25 -8.63 8.40
N VAL A 68 0.11 -8.01 7.23
CA VAL A 68 1.23 -7.40 6.51
C VAL A 68 1.88 -6.32 7.38
N ALA A 69 1.09 -5.43 7.94
CA ALA A 69 1.59 -4.35 8.81
C ALA A 69 2.30 -4.92 10.05
N ALA A 70 1.70 -5.93 10.68
CA ALA A 70 2.28 -6.55 11.86
C ALA A 70 3.60 -7.27 11.55
N ALA A 71 3.67 -7.95 10.40
CA ALA A 71 4.87 -8.66 9.99
C ALA A 71 6.05 -7.71 9.75
N THR A 72 5.80 -6.59 9.07
CA THR A 72 6.85 -5.60 8.81
C THR A 72 7.31 -4.94 10.12
N LYS A 73 6.38 -4.61 11.00
CA LYS A 73 6.70 -4.02 12.30
C LYS A 73 7.52 -4.99 13.16
N SER A 74 7.14 -6.27 13.17
CA SER A 74 7.83 -7.31 13.91
C SER A 74 9.29 -7.48 13.47
N GLU A 75 9.55 -7.27 12.20
CA GLU A 75 10.91 -7.37 11.63
C GLU A 75 11.69 -6.06 11.75
N GLY A 76 11.15 -5.07 12.43
CA GLY A 76 11.84 -3.80 12.64
C GLY A 76 11.93 -2.92 11.40
N ILE A 77 11.09 -3.16 10.40
CA ILE A 77 11.10 -2.36 9.17
C ILE A 77 10.40 -1.02 9.44
N PRO A 78 11.05 0.12 9.15
CA PRO A 78 10.42 1.43 9.37
C PRO A 78 9.14 1.60 8.58
N ASP A 79 8.15 2.26 9.19
CA ASP A 79 6.93 2.65 8.48
C ASP A 79 7.25 3.74 7.48
N GLY A 80 6.92 3.51 6.22
CA GLY A 80 7.01 4.53 5.19
C GLY A 80 5.64 5.14 4.90
N PRO A 81 5.62 6.28 4.20
CA PRO A 81 4.35 6.84 3.75
C PRO A 81 3.61 5.86 2.83
N SER A 82 2.30 5.76 3.04
CA SER A 82 1.44 4.88 2.23
C SER A 82 0.23 5.66 1.74
N VAL A 83 -0.16 5.44 0.49
CA VAL A 83 -1.33 6.07 -0.08
C VAL A 83 -2.18 5.04 -0.81
N VAL A 84 -3.50 5.18 -0.68
CA VAL A 84 -4.46 4.30 -1.34
C VAL A 84 -5.35 5.13 -2.24
N VAL A 85 -5.55 4.67 -3.46
CA VAL A 85 -6.36 5.34 -4.48
C VAL A 85 -7.60 4.50 -4.77
N GLY A 86 -8.72 5.16 -5.00
CA GLY A 86 -9.93 4.51 -5.52
C GLY A 86 -10.87 3.89 -4.50
N LEU A 87 -10.70 4.20 -3.22
CA LEU A 87 -11.62 3.70 -2.19
C LEU A 87 -12.87 4.54 -2.10
N THR A 88 -14.02 3.90 -1.88
CA THR A 88 -15.28 4.57 -1.59
C THR A 88 -15.30 4.96 -0.10
N GLY A 89 -16.30 5.78 0.29
CA GLY A 89 -16.41 6.24 1.68
C GLY A 89 -16.42 5.12 2.71
N LEU A 90 -17.20 4.05 2.46
CA LEU A 90 -17.27 2.91 3.37
C LEU A 90 -15.94 2.17 3.44
N GLN A 91 -15.30 1.95 2.30
CA GLN A 91 -14.00 1.32 2.24
C GLN A 91 -12.93 2.14 2.93
N LYS A 92 -13.00 3.48 2.83
CA LYS A 92 -12.08 4.37 3.54
C LYS A 92 -12.21 4.21 5.05
N ALA A 93 -13.45 4.13 5.55
CA ALA A 93 -13.69 3.94 6.98
C ALA A 93 -13.06 2.63 7.49
N VAL A 94 -13.18 1.56 6.71
CA VAL A 94 -12.56 0.28 7.05
C VAL A 94 -11.04 0.37 7.00
N ALA A 95 -10.51 1.00 5.95
CA ALA A 95 -9.07 1.12 5.76
C ALA A 95 -8.40 1.95 6.86
N GLN A 96 -9.09 2.94 7.41
CA GLN A 96 -8.56 3.75 8.50
C GLN A 96 -8.28 2.93 9.77
N LEU A 97 -8.89 1.76 9.89
CA LEU A 97 -8.61 0.86 11.01
C LEU A 97 -7.21 0.24 10.93
N PHE A 98 -6.54 0.34 9.78
CA PHE A 98 -5.22 -0.25 9.58
C PHE A 98 -4.07 0.59 10.07
N GLY A 99 -4.35 1.76 10.54
CA GLY A 99 -3.32 2.50 11.18
C GLY A 99 -3.08 3.90 10.66
N ARG A 100 -2.20 4.55 11.38
CA ARG A 100 -1.80 5.92 11.11
C ARG A 100 -0.90 5.96 9.90
N GLY A 101 -1.03 7.01 9.11
CA GLY A 101 -0.12 7.24 8.00
C GLY A 101 -0.58 6.71 6.65
N VAL A 102 -1.77 6.13 6.60
CA VAL A 102 -2.37 5.80 5.30
C VAL A 102 -3.13 7.03 4.81
N HIS A 103 -2.72 7.53 3.66
CA HIS A 103 -3.36 8.68 3.02
C HIS A 103 -4.26 8.19 1.89
N PHE A 104 -5.31 8.93 1.59
CA PHE A 104 -6.24 8.59 0.51
C PHE A 104 -6.21 9.68 -0.55
N SER A 105 -6.05 9.29 -1.80
CA SER A 105 -6.03 10.23 -2.93
C SER A 105 -7.06 9.84 -3.97
N GLY A 106 -7.49 10.81 -4.77
CA GLY A 106 -8.45 10.56 -5.84
C GLY A 106 -7.83 10.00 -7.11
N THR A 107 -6.56 10.30 -7.37
CA THR A 107 -5.87 9.85 -8.58
C THR A 107 -4.48 9.33 -8.27
N LEU A 108 -3.94 8.54 -9.20
CA LEU A 108 -2.57 8.01 -9.05
C LEU A 108 -1.53 9.13 -9.06
N GLU A 109 -1.73 10.15 -9.89
CA GLU A 109 -0.78 11.27 -9.96
C GLU A 109 -0.71 12.06 -8.65
N GLU A 110 -1.87 12.37 -8.06
CA GLU A 110 -1.92 13.03 -6.77
C GLU A 110 -1.25 12.18 -5.68
N ALA A 111 -1.49 10.87 -5.71
CA ALA A 111 -0.92 9.94 -4.76
C ALA A 111 0.61 9.91 -4.85
N LYS A 112 1.15 9.84 -6.05
CA LYS A 112 2.60 9.83 -6.28
C LYS A 112 3.23 11.13 -5.79
N ASP A 113 2.62 12.27 -6.12
CA ASP A 113 3.13 13.57 -5.68
C ASP A 113 3.12 13.70 -4.16
N TRP A 114 2.05 13.22 -3.52
CA TRP A 114 1.97 13.23 -2.06
C TRP A 114 3.09 12.40 -1.42
N LEU A 115 3.35 11.20 -1.96
CA LEU A 115 4.41 10.33 -1.46
C LEU A 115 5.79 10.98 -1.54
N VAL A 116 6.08 11.64 -2.65
CA VAL A 116 7.35 12.34 -2.83
C VAL A 116 7.51 13.47 -1.81
N LYS A 117 6.43 14.25 -1.60
CA LYS A 117 6.44 15.35 -0.62
C LYS A 117 6.65 14.83 0.79
N GLU A 118 5.98 13.72 1.14
CA GLU A 118 6.14 13.14 2.49
C GLU A 118 7.55 12.61 2.71
N ASP A 119 8.14 11.98 1.69
CA ASP A 119 9.51 11.50 1.79
C ASP A 119 10.48 12.66 2.01
N ASP A 120 10.29 13.77 1.29
CA ASP A 120 11.13 14.95 1.43
C ASP A 120 11.02 15.57 2.83
N LYS A 121 9.84 15.55 3.43
CA LYS A 121 9.63 16.06 4.80
C LYS A 121 10.33 15.23 5.86
N ARG A 122 10.58 13.96 5.59
CA ARG A 122 11.18 13.02 6.55
C ARG A 122 12.71 13.03 6.52
N ARG A 123 13.30 13.78 5.61
CA ARG A 123 14.76 13.86 5.47
C ARG A 123 15.38 14.95 6.32
#